data_54bd45bd5a95981844ca70a36215dc1d
#
_entry.id   54bd45bd5a95981844ca70a36215dc1d
#
_cell.length_a   1.000
_cell.length_b   1.000
_cell.length_c   1.000
_cell.angle_alpha   90.00
_cell.angle_beta   90.00
_cell.angle_gamma   90.00
#
_symmetry.space_group_name_H-M   'P 1'
#
loop_
_entity.id
_entity.type
_entity.pdbx_description
1 polymer ?
#
loop_
_entity_poly.entity_id
_entity_poly.type
_entity_poly.pdbx_seq_one_letter_code
_entity_poly.pdbx_strand_id
1 'polypeptide(L)'
;MEEPKLAKRRSNKKSTIMSGRTIGEKRERLETRNERAAARKKDKKKAARRVFFTILGFVMLGVAAVLVARNFIVKNEPEPIAEQSEPIPEYRPTIEIIDEDSSAAEGKITSRMESFIGKLERDFKDLGYRPTKAVIPTGSIREVDFYLEDHPGFVKTTIDRDSAVTAEDADRLIRYLTGQGIAEYQYIDVRLPGRAFWK
;
A
#
# COMPACT_ATOMS: atom_id res chain seq x y z
N MET A 1 34.13 25.28 -39.51
CA MET A 1 35.20 24.29 -39.44
C MET A 1 36.46 25.01 -39.05
N GLU A 2 36.79 25.00 -37.77
CA GLU A 2 38.04 25.58 -37.25
C GLU A 2 38.84 24.48 -36.56
N GLU A 3 40.07 24.30 -37.02
CA GLU A 3 41.03 23.32 -36.48
C GLU A 3 41.68 23.83 -35.18
N PRO A 4 41.90 22.96 -34.15
CA PRO A 4 42.60 23.38 -32.95
C PRO A 4 44.12 23.35 -33.13
N LYS A 5 44.75 24.48 -32.84
CA LYS A 5 46.19 24.71 -32.84
C LYS A 5 46.90 23.91 -31.74
N LEU A 6 47.78 23.02 -32.13
CA LEU A 6 48.72 22.28 -31.29
C LEU A 6 49.77 23.22 -30.69
N ALA A 7 49.78 23.37 -29.39
CA ALA A 7 50.78 24.12 -28.63
C ALA A 7 52.08 23.31 -28.50
N LYS A 8 53.14 23.79 -29.11
CA LYS A 8 54.51 23.30 -29.02
C LYS A 8 55.08 23.44 -27.60
N ARG A 9 55.25 22.31 -26.92
CA ARG A 9 55.93 22.21 -25.63
C ARG A 9 57.43 22.42 -25.80
N ARG A 10 57.95 23.58 -25.41
CA ARG A 10 59.39 23.89 -25.37
C ARG A 10 60.03 23.10 -24.20
N SER A 11 60.91 22.16 -24.55
CA SER A 11 61.76 21.46 -23.60
C SER A 11 62.91 22.37 -23.16
N ASN A 12 62.85 22.83 -21.91
CA ASN A 12 63.91 23.63 -21.30
C ASN A 12 64.97 22.67 -20.72
N LYS A 13 65.99 22.35 -21.52
CA LYS A 13 67.20 21.68 -21.04
C LYS A 13 68.03 22.65 -20.21
N LYS A 14 67.85 22.65 -18.88
CA LYS A 14 68.83 23.27 -17.97
C LYS A 14 70.01 22.35 -17.82
N SER A 15 71.13 22.78 -18.37
CA SER A 15 72.45 22.19 -18.11
C SER A 15 72.83 22.36 -16.67
N THR A 16 72.77 21.28 -15.87
CA THR A 16 73.18 21.28 -14.47
C THR A 16 74.70 21.15 -14.41
N ILE A 17 75.36 22.23 -14.03
CA ILE A 17 76.77 22.25 -13.66
C ILE A 17 77.03 21.29 -12.51
N MET A 18 77.78 20.24 -12.75
CA MET A 18 78.17 19.28 -11.73
C MET A 18 79.17 19.89 -10.75
N SER A 19 78.66 20.34 -9.60
CA SER A 19 79.48 20.60 -8.42
C SER A 19 79.98 19.27 -7.86
N GLY A 20 81.32 19.09 -7.76
CA GLY A 20 81.99 17.87 -7.30
C GLY A 20 81.69 17.52 -5.84
N ARG A 21 80.62 16.75 -5.66
CA ARG A 21 80.31 16.09 -4.39
C ARG A 21 81.01 14.74 -4.30
N THR A 22 81.70 14.50 -3.21
CA THR A 22 82.43 13.26 -2.96
C THR A 22 81.52 12.04 -2.95
N ILE A 23 82.00 10.86 -3.42
CA ILE A 23 81.23 9.60 -3.52
C ILE A 23 80.61 9.19 -2.17
N GLY A 24 81.24 9.57 -1.03
CA GLY A 24 80.73 9.34 0.31
C GLY A 24 79.40 10.03 0.60
N GLU A 25 79.27 11.30 0.23
CA GLU A 25 78.08 12.11 0.48
C GLU A 25 76.86 11.62 -0.33
N LYS A 26 77.09 11.01 -1.49
CA LYS A 26 76.05 10.36 -2.24
C LYS A 26 75.53 9.07 -1.61
N ARG A 27 76.40 8.27 -1.02
CA ARG A 27 76.00 7.02 -0.35
C ARG A 27 75.16 7.32 0.90
N GLU A 28 75.60 8.24 1.72
CA GLU A 28 74.85 8.64 2.92
C GLU A 28 73.45 9.19 2.60
N ARG A 29 73.31 9.98 1.55
CA ARG A 29 72.02 10.47 1.11
C ARG A 29 71.08 9.38 0.53
N LEU A 30 71.68 8.35 -0.09
CA LEU A 30 70.89 7.22 -0.57
C LEU A 30 70.41 6.33 0.56
N GLU A 31 71.24 6.10 1.57
CA GLU A 31 70.88 5.34 2.77
C GLU A 31 69.77 6.03 3.55
N THR A 32 69.88 7.31 3.83
CA THR A 32 68.82 8.09 4.51
C THR A 32 67.55 8.16 3.72
N ARG A 33 67.63 8.18 2.38
CA ARG A 33 66.44 8.14 1.50
C ARG A 33 65.74 6.79 1.54
N ASN A 34 66.51 5.69 1.57
CA ASN A 34 65.98 4.33 1.66
C ASN A 34 65.36 4.04 3.04
N GLU A 35 65.96 4.52 4.09
CA GLU A 35 65.38 4.40 5.46
C GLU A 35 64.09 5.15 5.60
N ARG A 36 64.02 6.40 5.08
CA ARG A 36 62.77 7.18 5.05
C ARG A 36 61.68 6.51 4.19
N ALA A 37 62.07 5.87 3.09
CA ALA A 37 61.13 5.13 2.25
C ALA A 37 60.60 3.87 2.94
N ALA A 38 61.46 3.14 3.69
CA ALA A 38 61.08 2.00 4.47
C ALA A 38 60.17 2.36 5.65
N ALA A 39 60.45 3.47 6.36
CA ALA A 39 59.60 3.99 7.44
C ALA A 39 58.22 4.36 6.90
N ARG A 40 58.14 5.10 5.77
CA ARG A 40 56.84 5.44 5.14
C ARG A 40 56.05 4.21 4.70
N LYS A 41 56.69 3.12 4.25
CA LYS A 41 56.01 1.86 3.92
C LYS A 41 55.43 1.18 5.18
N LYS A 42 56.17 1.20 6.32
CA LYS A 42 55.67 0.66 7.58
C LYS A 42 54.49 1.44 8.13
N ASP A 43 54.51 2.78 8.04
CA ASP A 43 53.41 3.63 8.48
C ASP A 43 52.18 3.48 7.61
N LYS A 44 52.34 3.38 6.28
CA LYS A 44 51.22 3.07 5.40
C LYS A 44 50.57 1.73 5.69
N LYS A 45 51.35 0.68 6.01
CA LYS A 45 50.80 -0.63 6.41
C LYS A 45 50.04 -0.55 7.73
N LYS A 46 50.55 0.21 8.71
CA LYS A 46 49.86 0.43 10.02
C LYS A 46 48.56 1.23 9.81
N ALA A 47 48.59 2.28 9.00
CA ALA A 47 47.41 3.07 8.66
C ALA A 47 46.37 2.23 7.93
N ALA A 48 46.79 1.46 6.93
CA ALA A 48 45.88 0.57 6.18
C ALA A 48 45.21 -0.47 7.10
N ARG A 49 45.97 -1.06 8.05
CA ARG A 49 45.40 -1.98 9.04
C ARG A 49 44.37 -1.29 9.94
N ARG A 50 44.62 -0.07 10.41
CA ARG A 50 43.65 0.68 11.23
C ARG A 50 42.38 0.92 10.48
N VAL A 51 42.48 1.41 9.24
CA VAL A 51 41.32 1.64 8.39
C VAL A 51 40.52 0.35 8.12
N PHE A 52 41.24 -0.75 7.86
CA PHE A 52 40.59 -2.06 7.66
C PHE A 52 39.81 -2.51 8.89
N PHE A 53 40.37 -2.43 10.08
CA PHE A 53 39.68 -2.81 11.33
C PHE A 53 38.53 -1.87 11.67
N THR A 54 38.63 -0.58 11.31
CA THR A 54 37.53 0.37 11.49
C THR A 54 36.34 0.01 10.58
N ILE A 55 36.61 -0.26 9.29
CA ILE A 55 35.58 -0.67 8.33
C ILE A 55 34.94 -2.00 8.76
N LEU A 56 35.76 -2.98 9.15
CA LEU A 56 35.26 -4.27 9.63
C LEU A 56 34.36 -4.11 10.86
N GLY A 57 34.72 -3.22 11.80
CA GLY A 57 33.92 -2.91 12.97
C GLY A 57 32.56 -2.33 12.61
N PHE A 58 32.50 -1.40 11.65
CA PHE A 58 31.24 -0.83 11.17
C PHE A 58 30.36 -1.86 10.45
N VAL A 59 30.95 -2.75 9.66
CA VAL A 59 30.22 -3.83 9.00
C VAL A 59 29.60 -4.78 10.03
N MET A 60 30.36 -5.19 11.03
CA MET A 60 29.87 -6.07 12.10
C MET A 60 28.76 -5.40 12.93
N LEU A 61 28.91 -4.11 13.22
CA LEU A 61 27.88 -3.36 13.93
C LEU A 61 26.59 -3.25 13.10
N GLY A 62 26.71 -3.02 11.78
CA GLY A 62 25.58 -3.01 10.85
C GLY A 62 24.84 -4.35 10.79
N VAL A 63 25.59 -5.45 10.70
CA VAL A 63 25.00 -6.81 10.71
C VAL A 63 24.29 -7.10 12.04
N ALA A 64 24.89 -6.72 13.16
CA ALA A 64 24.28 -6.89 14.48
C ALA A 64 22.97 -6.06 14.58
N ALA A 65 22.96 -4.82 14.10
CA ALA A 65 21.77 -3.98 14.09
C ALA A 65 20.64 -4.58 13.24
N VAL A 66 20.97 -5.14 12.06
CA VAL A 66 19.98 -5.81 11.19
C VAL A 66 19.42 -7.06 11.86
N LEU A 67 20.25 -7.86 12.53
CA LEU A 67 19.79 -9.06 13.25
C LEU A 67 18.89 -8.70 14.43
N VAL A 68 19.22 -7.65 15.18
CA VAL A 68 18.38 -7.15 16.28
C VAL A 68 17.04 -6.62 15.73
N ALA A 69 17.08 -5.80 14.67
CA ALA A 69 15.88 -5.27 14.05
C ALA A 69 14.99 -6.40 13.52
N ARG A 70 15.56 -7.41 12.86
CA ARG A 70 14.82 -8.58 12.37
C ARG A 70 14.15 -9.36 13.51
N ASN A 71 14.87 -9.60 14.63
CA ASN A 71 14.28 -10.27 15.78
C ASN A 71 13.19 -9.43 16.46
N PHE A 72 13.31 -8.10 16.42
CA PHE A 72 12.30 -7.21 16.99
C PHE A 72 11.04 -7.16 16.11
N ILE A 73 11.22 -7.14 14.78
CA ILE A 73 10.11 -7.17 13.81
C ILE A 73 9.38 -8.51 13.89
N VAL A 74 10.10 -9.63 13.92
CA VAL A 74 9.50 -10.97 14.00
C VAL A 74 8.79 -11.22 15.34
N LYS A 75 9.26 -10.63 16.44
CA LYS A 75 8.57 -10.76 17.74
C LYS A 75 7.38 -9.81 17.90
N ASN A 76 7.35 -8.73 17.13
CA ASN A 76 6.26 -7.76 17.14
C ASN A 76 5.41 -7.83 15.85
N GLU A 77 5.56 -8.88 15.02
CA GLU A 77 4.45 -9.20 14.13
C GLU A 77 3.26 -9.41 15.07
N PRO A 78 2.21 -8.55 14.98
CA PRO A 78 0.98 -8.84 15.66
C PRO A 78 0.65 -10.26 15.20
N GLU A 79 0.52 -11.19 16.16
CA GLU A 79 -0.04 -12.51 15.86
C GLU A 79 -1.17 -12.22 14.88
N PRO A 80 -1.21 -12.89 13.70
CA PRO A 80 -2.36 -12.74 12.84
C PRO A 80 -3.50 -12.96 13.82
N ILE A 81 -4.24 -11.88 14.11
CA ILE A 81 -5.47 -11.97 14.86
C ILE A 81 -6.16 -13.03 14.04
N ALA A 82 -6.09 -14.29 14.52
CA ALA A 82 -7.00 -15.30 14.05
C ALA A 82 -8.30 -14.57 14.27
N GLU A 83 -8.84 -13.94 13.22
CA GLU A 83 -10.20 -13.51 13.18
C GLU A 83 -10.93 -14.75 13.67
N GLN A 84 -11.13 -14.80 14.99
CA GLN A 84 -12.25 -15.52 15.52
C GLN A 84 -13.39 -14.77 14.88
N SER A 85 -13.64 -15.15 13.62
CA SER A 85 -14.89 -14.85 12.98
C SER A 85 -15.89 -15.46 13.96
N GLU A 86 -16.34 -14.62 14.92
CA GLU A 86 -17.57 -14.92 15.61
C GLU A 86 -18.50 -15.36 14.49
N PRO A 87 -19.11 -16.56 14.59
CA PRO A 87 -19.96 -17.04 13.54
C PRO A 87 -20.91 -15.90 13.24
N ILE A 88 -20.72 -15.26 12.10
CA ILE A 88 -21.54 -14.13 11.66
C ILE A 88 -22.95 -14.68 11.80
N PRO A 89 -23.80 -14.12 12.67
CA PRO A 89 -25.14 -14.62 12.80
C PRO A 89 -25.70 -14.67 11.40
N GLU A 90 -26.00 -15.86 10.94
CA GLU A 90 -26.40 -16.14 9.56
C GLU A 90 -27.79 -15.51 9.39
N TYR A 91 -27.80 -14.24 8.98
CA TYR A 91 -29.04 -13.51 8.71
C TYR A 91 -29.64 -14.09 7.44
N ARG A 92 -30.55 -15.05 7.61
CA ARG A 92 -31.31 -15.61 6.50
C ARG A 92 -32.48 -14.68 6.19
N PRO A 93 -32.58 -14.19 4.96
CA PRO A 93 -33.72 -13.42 4.54
C PRO A 93 -35.03 -14.24 4.61
N THR A 94 -36.11 -13.61 5.01
CA THR A 94 -37.46 -14.20 5.00
C THR A 94 -38.26 -13.80 3.78
N ILE A 95 -37.80 -12.79 3.04
CA ILE A 95 -38.41 -12.30 1.82
C ILE A 95 -37.96 -13.10 0.59
N GLU A 96 -38.72 -13.02 -0.48
CA GLU A 96 -38.39 -13.63 -1.76
C GLU A 96 -37.15 -12.97 -2.37
N ILE A 97 -36.20 -13.78 -2.87
CA ILE A 97 -35.06 -13.32 -3.63
C ILE A 97 -35.20 -13.79 -5.08
N ILE A 98 -35.21 -12.83 -6.01
CA ILE A 98 -35.30 -13.06 -7.44
C ILE A 98 -33.94 -12.73 -8.05
N ASP A 99 -33.32 -13.70 -8.71
CA ASP A 99 -32.12 -13.49 -9.52
C ASP A 99 -32.54 -13.43 -10.99
N GLU A 100 -32.40 -12.27 -11.61
CA GLU A 100 -32.76 -12.06 -13.02
C GLU A 100 -31.83 -12.82 -13.99
N ASP A 101 -30.61 -13.17 -13.56
CA ASP A 101 -29.66 -13.97 -14.34
C ASP A 101 -29.87 -15.50 -14.20
N SER A 102 -30.84 -15.95 -13.41
CA SER A 102 -31.04 -17.36 -13.07
C SER A 102 -31.44 -18.27 -14.25
N SER A 103 -31.49 -17.75 -15.48
CA SER A 103 -31.54 -18.56 -16.70
C SER A 103 -30.24 -19.33 -17.00
N ALA A 104 -29.12 -18.98 -16.38
CA ALA A 104 -27.88 -19.73 -16.41
C ALA A 104 -27.89 -20.72 -15.23
N ALA A 105 -27.87 -22.01 -15.54
CA ALA A 105 -28.13 -23.18 -14.70
C ALA A 105 -27.36 -23.31 -13.36
N GLU A 106 -26.73 -22.27 -12.82
CA GLU A 106 -25.98 -22.26 -11.57
C GLU A 106 -25.88 -20.87 -10.87
N GLY A 107 -26.87 -20.03 -11.02
CA GLY A 107 -26.95 -18.77 -10.25
C GLY A 107 -27.11 -19.04 -8.76
N LYS A 108 -26.06 -19.51 -8.11
CA LYS A 108 -26.05 -19.59 -6.64
C LYS A 108 -25.84 -18.21 -6.07
N ILE A 109 -26.91 -17.64 -5.53
CA ILE A 109 -26.84 -16.46 -4.67
C ILE A 109 -25.76 -16.73 -3.64
N THR A 110 -24.76 -15.87 -3.55
CA THR A 110 -23.65 -16.05 -2.62
C THR A 110 -24.14 -15.90 -1.19
N SER A 111 -23.58 -16.65 -0.24
CA SER A 111 -23.92 -16.51 1.19
C SER A 111 -23.71 -15.08 1.72
N ARG A 112 -22.78 -14.33 1.11
CA ARG A 112 -22.57 -12.92 1.40
C ARG A 112 -23.77 -12.06 0.97
N MET A 113 -24.33 -12.34 -0.21
CA MET A 113 -25.51 -11.65 -0.72
C MET A 113 -26.74 -11.96 0.14
N GLU A 114 -26.99 -13.25 0.45
CA GLU A 114 -28.07 -13.67 1.35
C GLU A 114 -27.96 -12.99 2.72
N SER A 115 -26.77 -13.02 3.32
CA SER A 115 -26.54 -12.36 4.62
C SER A 115 -26.77 -10.86 4.56
N PHE A 116 -26.35 -10.19 3.47
CA PHE A 116 -26.62 -8.76 3.29
C PHE A 116 -28.11 -8.48 3.16
N ILE A 117 -28.84 -9.24 2.33
CA ILE A 117 -30.30 -9.09 2.16
C ILE A 117 -31.01 -9.31 3.48
N GLY A 118 -30.64 -10.35 4.26
CA GLY A 118 -31.25 -10.61 5.57
C GLY A 118 -30.98 -9.51 6.59
N LYS A 119 -29.77 -8.92 6.61
CA LYS A 119 -29.46 -7.77 7.46
C LYS A 119 -30.28 -6.54 7.04
N LEU A 120 -30.32 -6.23 5.74
CA LEU A 120 -31.05 -5.09 5.21
C LEU A 120 -32.54 -5.23 5.47
N GLU A 121 -33.11 -6.43 5.33
CA GLU A 121 -34.50 -6.74 5.69
C GLU A 121 -34.79 -6.40 7.15
N ARG A 122 -33.94 -6.84 8.08
CA ARG A 122 -34.09 -6.50 9.47
C ARG A 122 -34.01 -5.01 9.72
N ASP A 123 -32.98 -4.34 9.16
CA ASP A 123 -32.74 -2.93 9.39
C ASP A 123 -33.92 -2.07 8.85
N PHE A 124 -34.54 -2.44 7.73
CA PHE A 124 -35.78 -1.81 7.25
C PHE A 124 -36.97 -2.09 8.17
N LYS A 125 -37.11 -3.33 8.70
CA LYS A 125 -38.17 -3.65 9.67
C LYS A 125 -38.02 -2.84 10.95
N ASP A 126 -36.80 -2.63 11.43
CA ASP A 126 -36.49 -1.81 12.60
C ASP A 126 -36.89 -0.32 12.39
N LEU A 127 -36.83 0.16 11.13
CA LEU A 127 -37.30 1.50 10.74
C LEU A 127 -38.83 1.57 10.49
N GLY A 128 -39.54 0.45 10.62
CA GLY A 128 -40.99 0.37 10.45
C GLY A 128 -41.46 0.06 9.03
N TYR A 129 -40.56 -0.26 8.11
CA TYR A 129 -40.91 -0.68 6.77
C TYR A 129 -41.24 -2.17 6.70
N ARG A 130 -41.94 -2.57 5.63
CA ARG A 130 -42.25 -3.97 5.32
C ARG A 130 -41.58 -4.37 3.99
N PRO A 131 -40.40 -4.99 4.06
CA PRO A 131 -39.76 -5.54 2.87
C PRO A 131 -40.60 -6.67 2.26
N THR A 132 -40.71 -6.70 0.94
CA THR A 132 -41.51 -7.71 0.22
C THR A 132 -40.64 -8.65 -0.59
N LYS A 133 -39.66 -8.12 -1.32
CA LYS A 133 -38.75 -8.91 -2.16
C LYS A 133 -37.43 -8.17 -2.39
N ALA A 134 -36.40 -8.94 -2.75
CA ALA A 134 -35.13 -8.45 -3.24
C ALA A 134 -34.90 -9.00 -4.64
N VAL A 135 -34.47 -8.16 -5.57
CA VAL A 135 -34.15 -8.53 -6.94
C VAL A 135 -32.68 -8.25 -7.20
N ILE A 136 -31.98 -9.23 -7.73
CA ILE A 136 -30.59 -9.10 -8.18
C ILE A 136 -30.68 -8.79 -9.68
N PRO A 137 -30.28 -7.57 -10.13
CA PRO A 137 -30.39 -7.18 -11.52
C PRO A 137 -29.44 -7.97 -12.43
N THR A 138 -29.86 -8.20 -13.67
CA THR A 138 -29.07 -8.86 -14.69
C THR A 138 -27.69 -8.24 -14.85
N GLY A 139 -26.63 -9.06 -14.86
CA GLY A 139 -25.23 -8.64 -15.01
C GLY A 139 -24.63 -7.97 -13.78
N SER A 140 -25.34 -7.93 -12.65
CA SER A 140 -24.86 -7.34 -11.41
C SER A 140 -24.61 -8.38 -10.33
N ILE A 141 -23.33 -8.47 -9.88
CA ILE A 141 -22.92 -9.40 -8.82
C ILE A 141 -23.03 -8.77 -7.42
N ARG A 142 -23.20 -7.45 -7.34
CA ARG A 142 -23.09 -6.69 -6.09
C ARG A 142 -24.27 -5.77 -5.81
N GLU A 143 -25.19 -5.64 -6.72
CA GLU A 143 -26.35 -4.75 -6.58
C GLU A 143 -27.58 -5.55 -6.20
N VAL A 144 -28.46 -4.93 -5.41
CA VAL A 144 -29.75 -5.47 -5.03
C VAL A 144 -30.78 -4.37 -5.10
N ASP A 145 -31.87 -4.63 -5.81
CA ASP A 145 -33.06 -3.80 -5.85
C ASP A 145 -34.04 -4.30 -4.79
N PHE A 146 -34.28 -3.50 -3.76
CA PHE A 146 -35.04 -3.88 -2.56
C PHE A 146 -36.41 -3.25 -2.56
N TYR A 147 -37.45 -4.06 -2.49
CA TYR A 147 -38.85 -3.61 -2.58
C TYR A 147 -39.49 -3.53 -1.21
N LEU A 148 -40.20 -2.42 -0.95
CA LEU A 148 -40.91 -2.16 0.29
C LEU A 148 -42.42 -2.09 -0.01
N GLU A 149 -43.24 -2.64 0.91
CA GLU A 149 -44.67 -2.52 0.84
C GLU A 149 -45.07 -1.04 0.97
N ASP A 150 -46.14 -0.66 0.30
CA ASP A 150 -46.70 0.73 0.32
C ASP A 150 -45.72 1.79 -0.27
N HIS A 151 -44.65 1.38 -0.98
CA HIS A 151 -43.77 2.30 -1.68
C HIS A 151 -43.80 2.03 -3.21
N PRO A 152 -43.92 3.10 -4.05
CA PRO A 152 -44.15 2.92 -5.46
C PRO A 152 -42.97 2.37 -6.27
N GLY A 153 -41.76 2.55 -5.75
CA GLY A 153 -40.53 2.12 -6.41
C GLY A 153 -39.73 1.12 -5.58
N PHE A 154 -38.45 0.96 -5.93
CA PHE A 154 -37.54 0.11 -5.20
C PHE A 154 -36.29 0.89 -4.77
N VAL A 155 -35.54 0.33 -3.81
CA VAL A 155 -34.30 0.90 -3.30
C VAL A 155 -33.13 0.17 -3.93
N LYS A 156 -32.31 0.88 -4.73
CA LYS A 156 -31.07 0.38 -5.31
C LYS A 156 -29.97 0.40 -4.27
N THR A 157 -29.41 -0.76 -3.98
CA THR A 157 -28.39 -0.95 -2.92
C THR A 157 -27.18 -1.70 -3.46
N THR A 158 -26.13 -1.78 -2.68
CA THR A 158 -24.96 -2.61 -2.98
C THR A 158 -24.48 -3.32 -1.71
N ILE A 159 -24.04 -4.57 -1.86
CA ILE A 159 -23.50 -5.40 -0.77
C ILE A 159 -22.17 -4.88 -0.20
N ASP A 160 -21.57 -3.89 -0.82
CA ASP A 160 -20.33 -3.28 -0.36
C ASP A 160 -20.57 -2.17 0.69
N ARG A 161 -21.82 -1.87 0.99
CA ARG A 161 -22.22 -0.91 2.03
C ARG A 161 -22.73 -1.62 3.28
N ASP A 162 -22.62 -0.94 4.40
CA ASP A 162 -23.29 -1.36 5.63
C ASP A 162 -24.82 -1.30 5.47
N SER A 163 -25.52 -2.35 5.89
CA SER A 163 -26.97 -2.46 5.69
C SER A 163 -27.76 -1.44 6.50
N ALA A 164 -27.35 -1.16 7.75
CA ALA A 164 -28.03 -0.18 8.60
C ALA A 164 -27.89 1.23 8.03
N VAL A 165 -26.70 1.63 7.61
CA VAL A 165 -26.45 2.93 6.96
C VAL A 165 -27.23 3.04 5.66
N THR A 166 -27.33 1.95 4.90
CA THR A 166 -28.09 1.89 3.63
C THR A 166 -29.59 2.09 3.90
N ALA A 167 -30.14 1.41 4.90
CA ALA A 167 -31.55 1.56 5.29
C ALA A 167 -31.85 2.98 5.81
N GLU A 168 -30.96 3.57 6.62
CA GLU A 168 -31.13 4.94 7.11
C GLU A 168 -31.09 5.98 5.96
N ASP A 169 -30.17 5.85 5.00
CA ASP A 169 -30.09 6.77 3.88
C ASP A 169 -31.35 6.69 3.00
N ALA A 170 -31.89 5.48 2.81
CA ALA A 170 -33.15 5.28 2.10
C ALA A 170 -34.33 5.90 2.89
N ASP A 171 -34.42 5.65 4.19
CA ASP A 171 -35.45 6.21 5.07
C ASP A 171 -35.48 7.74 5.03
N ARG A 172 -34.29 8.37 5.13
CA ARG A 172 -34.17 9.83 5.04
C ARG A 172 -34.72 10.37 3.75
N LEU A 173 -34.42 9.73 2.61
CA LEU A 173 -34.92 10.17 1.31
C LEU A 173 -36.41 9.89 1.17
N ILE A 174 -36.91 8.74 1.61
CA ILE A 174 -38.36 8.42 1.60
C ILE A 174 -39.15 9.48 2.40
N ARG A 175 -38.71 9.79 3.61
CA ARG A 175 -39.36 10.83 4.45
C ARG A 175 -39.30 12.20 3.80
N TYR A 176 -38.16 12.54 3.16
CA TYR A 176 -38.04 13.79 2.44
C TYR A 176 -39.05 13.87 1.26
N LEU A 177 -39.14 12.83 0.43
CA LEU A 177 -40.07 12.78 -0.71
C LEU A 177 -41.52 12.87 -0.24
N THR A 178 -41.88 12.11 0.81
CA THR A 178 -43.21 12.15 1.43
C THR A 178 -43.53 13.57 1.95
N GLY A 179 -42.58 14.21 2.61
CA GLY A 179 -42.71 15.58 3.10
C GLY A 179 -42.87 16.62 2.00
N GLN A 180 -42.36 16.35 0.80
CA GLN A 180 -42.54 17.17 -0.38
C GLN A 180 -43.84 16.83 -1.15
N GLY A 181 -44.64 15.84 -0.72
CA GLY A 181 -45.82 15.38 -1.42
C GLY A 181 -45.52 14.58 -2.71
N ILE A 182 -44.29 14.10 -2.87
CA ILE A 182 -43.87 13.26 -3.98
C ILE A 182 -44.24 11.81 -3.64
N ALA A 183 -45.36 11.35 -4.23
CA ALA A 183 -45.88 10.01 -3.96
C ALA A 183 -45.46 8.97 -5.00
N GLU A 184 -44.91 9.39 -6.14
CA GLU A 184 -44.53 8.49 -7.23
C GLU A 184 -43.04 8.67 -7.57
N TYR A 185 -42.31 7.58 -7.57
CA TYR A 185 -40.94 7.47 -8.03
C TYR A 185 -40.63 6.04 -8.49
N GLN A 186 -39.71 5.89 -9.42
CA GLN A 186 -39.33 4.58 -9.96
C GLN A 186 -38.36 3.86 -9.05
N TYR A 187 -37.37 4.58 -8.52
CA TYR A 187 -36.39 4.04 -7.59
C TYR A 187 -35.75 5.13 -6.72
N ILE A 188 -35.19 4.67 -5.63
CA ILE A 188 -34.27 5.40 -4.76
C ILE A 188 -32.90 4.73 -4.88
N ASP A 189 -31.84 5.46 -5.21
CA ASP A 189 -30.50 4.93 -5.35
C ASP A 189 -29.61 5.40 -4.16
N VAL A 190 -29.24 4.47 -3.30
CA VAL A 190 -28.38 4.70 -2.14
C VAL A 190 -27.05 3.95 -2.22
N ARG A 191 -26.59 3.56 -3.42
CA ARG A 191 -25.34 2.86 -3.61
C ARG A 191 -24.11 3.70 -3.28
N LEU A 192 -24.18 5.01 -3.37
CA LEU A 192 -23.09 5.92 -3.08
C LEU A 192 -23.16 6.41 -1.64
N PRO A 193 -22.08 6.26 -0.82
CA PRO A 193 -22.05 6.72 0.55
C PRO A 193 -22.35 8.22 0.67
N GLY A 194 -23.28 8.59 1.57
CA GLY A 194 -23.65 9.97 1.86
C GLY A 194 -24.39 10.69 0.71
N ARG A 195 -24.83 9.96 -0.31
CA ARG A 195 -25.64 10.48 -1.42
C ARG A 195 -26.80 9.55 -1.70
N ALA A 196 -27.96 10.13 -1.84
CA ALA A 196 -29.16 9.41 -2.29
C ALA A 196 -29.76 10.15 -3.48
N PHE A 197 -30.21 9.39 -4.47
CA PHE A 197 -30.84 9.91 -5.69
C PHE A 197 -32.20 9.23 -5.86
N TRP A 198 -33.07 9.86 -6.63
CA TRP A 198 -34.35 9.28 -6.96
C TRP A 198 -34.74 9.62 -8.40
N LYS A 199 -35.66 8.84 -8.97
CA LYS A 199 -36.18 9.03 -10.29
C LYS A 199 -37.69 8.72 -10.33
#